data_e3541980ced9acffda1754d0176ae97a
#
_entry.id   e3541980ced9acffda1754d0176ae97a
#
_cell.length_a   1.000
_cell.length_b   1.000
_cell.length_c   1.000
_cell.angle_alpha   90.00
_cell.angle_beta   90.00
_cell.angle_gamma   90.00
#
_symmetry.space_group_name_H-M   'P 1'
#
loop_
_entity.id
_entity.type
_entity.pdbx_description
1 polymer ?
#
loop_
_entity_poly.entity_id
_entity_poly.type
_entity_poly.pdbx_seq_one_letter_code
_entity_poly.pdbx_strand_id
1 'polypeptide(L)'
;AAGEGKRMGSGIPKQYMIIKSRPMVYHSLKTFQESDVDEIVLVTGADEIEYCQKYIVERYHFTKVTQIVAGGSERYESVYMGLQAIEDADYVLIHDGARPMINKKIVSDSIEGAMKYGACVVGMPAKDTIKVIDENEYAKETPPRKTLWVVQTPQSFEYQLVKKAYEQLINVEDTTATDDAMVVEKYSGHRVKLIEGSYDNIKVTTPEDVRISRVLF
;
A
#
# COMPACT_ATOMS: atom_id res chain seq x y z
N ALA A 1 -1.62 6.60 -4.07
CA ALA A 1 -2.38 7.71 -3.44
C ALA A 1 -3.65 8.09 -4.24
N ALA A 2 -3.98 7.35 -5.31
CA ALA A 2 -5.07 7.65 -6.26
C ALA A 2 -6.52 7.45 -5.72
N GLY A 3 -6.72 6.89 -4.54
CA GLY A 3 -8.07 6.60 -4.03
C GLY A 3 -8.87 7.84 -3.62
N GLU A 4 -10.10 7.97 -4.11
CA GLU A 4 -11.01 9.12 -3.85
C GLU A 4 -11.43 9.29 -2.37
N GLY A 5 -11.24 8.29 -1.52
CA GLY A 5 -11.55 8.39 -0.10
C GLY A 5 -13.04 8.57 0.23
N LYS A 6 -13.95 8.01 -0.56
CA LYS A 6 -15.43 8.15 -0.43
C LYS A 6 -15.96 8.03 1.01
N ARG A 7 -15.33 7.21 1.85
CA ARG A 7 -15.73 6.99 3.26
C ARG A 7 -15.39 8.14 4.21
N MET A 8 -14.59 9.12 3.77
CA MET A 8 -14.14 10.24 4.63
C MET A 8 -15.13 11.40 4.69
N GLY A 9 -16.08 11.50 3.74
CA GLY A 9 -17.09 12.57 3.71
C GLY A 9 -16.54 13.99 3.61
N SER A 10 -15.24 14.16 3.31
CA SER A 10 -14.57 15.45 3.17
C SER A 10 -14.43 15.82 1.70
N GLY A 11 -14.54 17.12 1.37
CA GLY A 11 -14.29 17.62 0.02
C GLY A 11 -12.78 17.63 -0.38
N ILE A 12 -11.90 17.14 0.52
CA ILE A 12 -10.45 17.04 0.29
C ILE A 12 -10.11 15.56 0.22
N PRO A 13 -9.38 15.09 -0.82
CA PRO A 13 -8.90 13.72 -0.90
C PRO A 13 -8.09 13.35 0.35
N LYS A 14 -8.33 12.16 0.89
CA LYS A 14 -7.79 11.74 2.20
C LYS A 14 -6.27 11.81 2.30
N GLN A 15 -5.56 11.55 1.20
CA GLN A 15 -4.09 11.59 1.13
C GLN A 15 -3.51 12.98 1.40
N TYR A 16 -4.32 14.04 1.23
CA TYR A 16 -3.92 15.43 1.50
C TYR A 16 -4.46 15.98 2.82
N MET A 17 -5.24 15.19 3.58
CA MET A 17 -5.67 15.61 4.92
C MET A 17 -4.47 15.84 5.82
N ILE A 18 -4.57 16.86 6.66
CA ILE A 18 -3.45 17.28 7.52
C ILE A 18 -3.37 16.40 8.78
N ILE A 19 -2.22 15.76 8.95
CA ILE A 19 -1.82 15.05 10.16
C ILE A 19 -0.51 15.68 10.63
N LYS A 20 -0.44 16.11 11.91
CA LYS A 20 0.77 16.77 12.46
C LYS A 20 1.34 17.87 11.56
N SER A 21 0.46 18.78 11.11
CA SER A 21 0.80 19.94 10.27
C SER A 21 1.35 19.61 8.86
N ARG A 22 1.21 18.38 8.39
CA ARG A 22 1.63 17.94 7.06
C ARG A 22 0.53 17.11 6.38
N PRO A 23 0.45 17.09 5.04
CA PRO A 23 -0.44 16.17 4.33
C PRO A 23 -0.12 14.72 4.68
N MET A 24 -1.14 13.86 4.77
CA MET A 24 -0.95 12.44 5.12
C MET A 24 0.11 11.75 4.26
N VAL A 25 0.06 11.93 2.94
CA VAL A 25 1.02 11.34 2.00
C VAL A 25 2.47 11.78 2.25
N TYR A 26 2.69 12.98 2.81
CA TYR A 26 4.01 13.46 3.18
C TYR A 26 4.75 12.50 4.11
N HIS A 27 4.04 11.91 5.09
CA HIS A 27 4.69 11.08 6.11
C HIS A 27 5.24 9.78 5.50
N SER A 28 4.48 9.12 4.62
CA SER A 28 4.97 7.95 3.89
C SER A 28 6.13 8.33 2.97
N LEU A 29 5.97 9.38 2.15
CA LEU A 29 7.03 9.84 1.24
C LEU A 29 8.32 10.19 1.99
N LYS A 30 8.22 10.84 3.17
CA LYS A 30 9.39 11.15 4.00
C LYS A 30 10.11 9.88 4.43
N THR A 31 9.39 8.86 4.90
CA THR A 31 10.01 7.61 5.32
C THR A 31 10.73 6.91 4.16
N PHE A 32 10.12 6.84 2.99
CA PHE A 32 10.75 6.26 1.80
C PHE A 32 11.91 7.12 1.27
N GLN A 33 11.78 8.45 1.25
CA GLN A 33 12.87 9.38 0.91
C GLN A 33 14.12 9.17 1.77
N GLU A 34 13.93 8.83 3.04
CA GLU A 34 15.00 8.65 4.03
C GLU A 34 15.43 7.18 4.21
N SER A 35 14.93 6.25 3.40
CA SER A 35 15.26 4.82 3.42
C SER A 35 16.18 4.43 2.26
N ASP A 36 16.46 3.13 2.12
CA ASP A 36 17.37 2.58 1.11
C ASP A 36 16.70 2.32 -0.26
N VAL A 37 15.47 2.78 -0.49
CA VAL A 37 14.88 2.75 -1.83
C VAL A 37 15.58 3.76 -2.74
N ASP A 38 15.78 3.41 -4.01
CA ASP A 38 16.48 4.27 -4.98
C ASP A 38 15.52 5.35 -5.52
N GLU A 39 14.30 4.96 -5.86
CA GLU A 39 13.32 5.86 -6.46
C GLU A 39 11.89 5.57 -5.99
N ILE A 40 11.01 6.52 -6.22
CA ILE A 40 9.58 6.48 -5.86
C ILE A 40 8.76 6.88 -7.07
N VAL A 41 7.83 6.01 -7.47
CA VAL A 41 6.74 6.35 -8.39
C VAL A 41 5.50 6.69 -7.57
N LEU A 42 5.02 7.94 -7.67
CA LEU A 42 3.83 8.40 -6.96
C LEU A 42 2.60 8.26 -7.85
N VAL A 43 1.69 7.36 -7.50
CA VAL A 43 0.42 7.19 -8.23
C VAL A 43 -0.66 8.01 -7.56
N THR A 44 -1.34 8.88 -8.32
CA THR A 44 -2.36 9.81 -7.82
C THR A 44 -3.56 9.93 -8.76
N GLY A 45 -4.59 10.69 -8.42
CA GLY A 45 -5.67 11.02 -9.35
C GLY A 45 -5.15 11.81 -10.56
N ALA A 46 -5.75 11.64 -11.73
CA ALA A 46 -5.32 12.32 -12.95
C ALA A 46 -5.30 13.84 -12.78
N ASP A 47 -6.32 14.39 -12.13
CA ASP A 47 -6.45 15.84 -11.87
C ASP A 47 -5.56 16.34 -10.72
N GLU A 48 -4.85 15.44 -10.05
CA GLU A 48 -4.04 15.75 -8.87
C GLU A 48 -2.53 15.79 -9.16
N ILE A 49 -2.09 15.43 -10.38
CA ILE A 49 -0.67 15.33 -10.75
C ILE A 49 0.06 16.66 -10.53
N GLU A 50 -0.46 17.76 -11.07
CA GLU A 50 0.16 19.09 -10.90
C GLU A 50 0.17 19.52 -9.42
N TYR A 51 -0.90 19.23 -8.69
CA TYR A 51 -0.96 19.49 -7.26
C TYR A 51 0.11 18.72 -6.49
N CYS A 52 0.25 17.43 -6.76
CA CYS A 52 1.28 16.59 -6.16
C CYS A 52 2.68 17.09 -6.48
N GLN A 53 2.94 17.40 -7.74
CA GLN A 53 4.24 17.92 -8.17
C GLN A 53 4.60 19.17 -7.38
N LYS A 54 3.76 20.18 -7.41
CA LYS A 54 4.05 21.51 -6.85
C LYS A 54 3.98 21.55 -5.32
N TYR A 55 2.91 21.00 -4.74
CA TYR A 55 2.60 21.19 -3.32
C TYR A 55 3.05 20.04 -2.41
N ILE A 56 3.48 18.91 -3.00
CA ILE A 56 4.01 17.77 -2.24
C ILE A 56 5.48 17.55 -2.60
N VAL A 57 5.80 17.21 -3.84
CA VAL A 57 7.15 16.79 -4.22
C VAL A 57 8.14 17.96 -4.14
N GLU A 58 7.89 19.06 -4.85
CA GLU A 58 8.78 20.23 -4.87
C GLU A 58 8.82 20.93 -3.51
N ARG A 59 7.65 21.15 -2.90
CA ARG A 59 7.54 21.86 -1.62
C ARG A 59 8.33 21.20 -0.49
N TYR A 60 8.39 19.87 -0.47
CA TYR A 60 9.08 19.12 0.58
C TYR A 60 10.38 18.47 0.13
N HIS A 61 10.84 18.78 -1.09
CA HIS A 61 12.09 18.31 -1.67
C HIS A 61 12.22 16.77 -1.68
N PHE A 62 11.18 16.07 -2.12
CA PHE A 62 11.20 14.62 -2.31
C PHE A 62 11.95 14.25 -3.59
N THR A 63 13.27 14.23 -3.53
CA THR A 63 14.15 14.04 -4.68
C THR A 63 14.13 12.62 -5.25
N LYS A 64 13.70 11.63 -4.47
CA LYS A 64 13.52 10.25 -4.94
C LYS A 64 12.20 10.03 -5.70
N VAL A 65 11.27 10.99 -5.67
CA VAL A 65 10.07 10.91 -6.51
C VAL A 65 10.47 11.29 -7.93
N THR A 66 10.66 10.27 -8.77
CA THR A 66 11.11 10.42 -10.16
C THR A 66 9.94 10.57 -11.12
N GLN A 67 8.77 10.01 -10.78
CA GLN A 67 7.58 10.05 -11.60
C GLN A 67 6.31 10.24 -10.76
N ILE A 68 5.35 10.96 -11.33
CA ILE A 68 3.97 11.07 -10.83
C ILE A 68 3.05 10.61 -11.96
N VAL A 69 2.28 9.56 -11.72
CA VAL A 69 1.41 8.96 -12.74
C VAL A 69 -0.04 8.93 -12.30
N ALA A 70 -0.95 9.00 -13.26
CA ALA A 70 -2.36 8.83 -13.00
C ALA A 70 -2.67 7.37 -12.64
N GLY A 71 -3.46 7.14 -11.60
CA GLY A 71 -4.03 5.83 -11.28
C GLY A 71 -5.29 5.54 -12.08
N GLY A 72 -5.76 4.30 -12.00
CA GLY A 72 -7.04 3.86 -12.56
C GLY A 72 -8.20 4.03 -11.58
N SER A 73 -9.37 3.52 -11.98
CA SER A 73 -10.60 3.56 -11.18
C SER A 73 -10.54 2.66 -9.95
N GLU A 74 -9.80 1.57 -10.04
CA GLU A 74 -9.62 0.60 -8.98
C GLU A 74 -8.17 0.58 -8.46
N ARG A 75 -7.97 0.01 -7.25
CA ARG A 75 -6.65 -0.07 -6.64
C ARG A 75 -5.67 -0.86 -7.51
N TYR A 76 -6.08 -2.00 -8.02
CA TYR A 76 -5.21 -2.85 -8.84
C TYR A 76 -4.80 -2.17 -10.16
N GLU A 77 -5.68 -1.40 -10.79
CA GLU A 77 -5.34 -0.61 -11.98
C GLU A 77 -4.30 0.47 -11.64
N SER A 78 -4.48 1.15 -10.52
CA SER A 78 -3.52 2.16 -10.04
C SER A 78 -2.14 1.55 -9.79
N VAL A 79 -2.08 0.36 -9.20
CA VAL A 79 -0.82 -0.38 -9.00
C VAL A 79 -0.21 -0.76 -10.35
N TYR A 80 -1.01 -1.27 -11.28
CA TYR A 80 -0.53 -1.63 -12.61
C TYR A 80 0.07 -0.42 -13.35
N MET A 81 -0.61 0.75 -13.32
CA MET A 81 -0.08 1.97 -13.91
C MET A 81 1.27 2.37 -13.28
N GLY A 82 1.38 2.26 -11.96
CA GLY A 82 2.66 2.49 -11.26
C GLY A 82 3.76 1.52 -11.69
N LEU A 83 3.45 0.24 -11.85
CA LEU A 83 4.40 -0.78 -12.32
C LEU A 83 4.84 -0.53 -13.77
N GLN A 84 3.95 -0.07 -14.63
CA GLN A 84 4.27 0.26 -16.03
C GLN A 84 5.18 1.48 -16.16
N ALA A 85 5.17 2.39 -15.20
CA ALA A 85 6.02 3.56 -15.17
C ALA A 85 7.48 3.26 -14.76
N ILE A 86 7.75 2.09 -14.20
CA ILE A 86 9.10 1.65 -13.83
C ILE A 86 9.80 1.09 -15.06
N GLU A 87 10.95 1.68 -15.44
CA GLU A 87 11.73 1.22 -16.59
C GLU A 87 12.60 0.01 -16.24
N ASP A 88 13.32 0.09 -15.12
CA ASP A 88 14.22 -0.95 -14.63
C ASP A 88 14.23 -1.01 -13.12
N ALA A 89 14.03 -2.18 -12.54
CA ALA A 89 14.13 -2.44 -11.11
C ALA A 89 14.31 -3.92 -10.81
N ASP A 90 15.07 -4.23 -9.77
CA ASP A 90 15.15 -5.59 -9.24
C ASP A 90 13.93 -5.92 -8.38
N TYR A 91 13.57 -4.99 -7.51
CA TYR A 91 12.48 -5.15 -6.53
C TYR A 91 11.58 -3.93 -6.48
N VAL A 92 10.32 -4.13 -6.11
CA VAL A 92 9.34 -3.07 -5.92
C VAL A 92 8.61 -3.24 -4.59
N LEU A 93 8.40 -2.13 -3.90
CA LEU A 93 7.61 -2.04 -2.68
C LEU A 93 6.33 -1.26 -2.97
N ILE A 94 5.19 -1.92 -2.92
CA ILE A 94 3.88 -1.30 -3.16
C ILE A 94 3.31 -0.85 -1.82
N HIS A 95 3.08 0.46 -1.66
CA HIS A 95 2.64 1.03 -0.40
C HIS A 95 1.39 1.91 -0.51
N ASP A 96 0.47 1.72 0.40
CA ASP A 96 -0.74 2.55 0.51
C ASP A 96 -0.39 3.94 1.08
N GLY A 97 -0.58 5.01 0.32
CA GLY A 97 -0.40 6.39 0.80
C GLY A 97 -1.31 6.78 1.98
N ALA A 98 -2.23 5.92 2.36
CA ALA A 98 -3.08 6.04 3.54
C ALA A 98 -2.50 5.34 4.80
N ARG A 99 -1.25 4.88 4.79
CA ARG A 99 -0.53 4.35 5.96
C ARG A 99 0.65 5.25 6.35
N PRO A 100 0.36 6.41 6.94
CA PRO A 100 1.38 7.42 7.21
C PRO A 100 2.37 7.03 8.33
N MET A 101 2.09 6.01 9.15
CA MET A 101 2.95 5.57 10.25
C MET A 101 3.95 4.49 9.87
N ILE A 102 4.20 4.30 8.56
CA ILE A 102 5.32 3.46 8.10
C ILE A 102 6.65 3.98 8.66
N ASN A 103 7.54 3.09 9.05
CA ASN A 103 8.86 3.45 9.56
C ASN A 103 9.99 2.80 8.74
N LYS A 104 11.22 3.30 8.92
CA LYS A 104 12.40 2.85 8.16
C LYS A 104 12.72 1.37 8.37
N LYS A 105 12.50 0.86 9.58
CA LYS A 105 12.73 -0.57 9.87
C LYS A 105 11.82 -1.46 9.03
N ILE A 106 10.53 -1.15 8.95
CA ILE A 106 9.59 -1.90 8.11
C ILE A 106 10.00 -1.84 6.62
N VAL A 107 10.48 -0.69 6.14
CA VAL A 107 10.97 -0.56 4.77
C VAL A 107 12.20 -1.44 4.54
N SER A 108 13.20 -1.38 5.43
CA SER A 108 14.41 -2.21 5.35
C SER A 108 14.07 -3.71 5.40
N ASP A 109 13.26 -4.14 6.37
CA ASP A 109 12.81 -5.54 6.49
C ASP A 109 12.05 -6.01 5.21
N SER A 110 11.33 -5.09 4.56
CA SER A 110 10.60 -5.37 3.31
C SER A 110 11.54 -5.55 2.12
N ILE A 111 12.60 -4.75 2.02
CA ILE A 111 13.63 -4.89 0.99
C ILE A 111 14.35 -6.24 1.19
N GLU A 112 14.84 -6.52 2.40
CA GLU A 112 15.51 -7.78 2.72
C GLU A 112 14.59 -8.99 2.48
N GLY A 113 13.31 -8.86 2.82
CA GLY A 113 12.31 -9.90 2.60
C GLY A 113 12.09 -10.19 1.10
N ALA A 114 11.98 -9.13 0.27
CA ALA A 114 11.86 -9.28 -1.18
C ALA A 114 13.10 -9.94 -1.78
N MET A 115 14.30 -9.50 -1.39
CA MET A 115 15.56 -10.08 -1.84
C MET A 115 15.68 -11.56 -1.46
N LYS A 116 15.24 -11.93 -0.27
CA LYS A 116 15.39 -13.30 0.25
C LYS A 116 14.33 -14.28 -0.27
N TYR A 117 13.11 -13.81 -0.46
CA TYR A 117 11.95 -14.68 -0.73
C TYR A 117 11.30 -14.44 -2.09
N GLY A 118 11.74 -13.43 -2.85
CA GLY A 118 11.12 -13.02 -4.11
C GLY A 118 9.77 -12.29 -3.93
N ALA A 119 9.05 -12.58 -2.85
CA ALA A 119 7.77 -11.97 -2.50
C ALA A 119 7.57 -11.97 -0.99
N CYS A 120 7.28 -10.82 -0.40
CA CYS A 120 6.91 -10.70 1.00
C CYS A 120 5.89 -9.59 1.25
N VAL A 121 5.16 -9.70 2.33
CA VAL A 121 4.11 -8.76 2.73
C VAL A 121 4.17 -8.47 4.20
N VAL A 122 4.14 -7.19 4.53
CA VAL A 122 4.06 -6.73 5.91
C VAL A 122 2.69 -7.05 6.50
N GLY A 123 2.67 -7.57 7.71
CA GLY A 123 1.42 -7.85 8.42
C GLY A 123 1.64 -8.01 9.91
N MET A 124 0.54 -8.18 10.64
CA MET A 124 0.55 -8.44 12.07
C MET A 124 -0.35 -9.63 12.41
N PRO A 125 0.00 -10.47 13.39
CA PRO A 125 -0.92 -11.48 13.90
C PRO A 125 -2.24 -10.85 14.34
N ALA A 126 -3.37 -11.49 14.02
CA ALA A 126 -4.69 -11.01 14.45
C ALA A 126 -4.79 -11.01 15.99
N LYS A 127 -5.20 -9.88 16.59
CA LYS A 127 -5.42 -9.77 18.05
C LYS A 127 -6.80 -10.28 18.45
N ASP A 128 -7.80 -10.00 17.62
CA ASP A 128 -9.18 -10.33 17.89
C ASP A 128 -9.56 -11.70 17.34
N THR A 129 -10.65 -12.26 17.88
CA THR A 129 -11.25 -13.46 17.32
C THR A 129 -11.99 -13.12 16.03
N ILE A 130 -11.64 -13.77 14.94
CA ILE A 130 -12.27 -13.61 13.63
C ILE A 130 -13.35 -14.68 13.45
N LYS A 131 -14.52 -14.26 12.96
CA LYS A 131 -15.62 -15.14 12.56
C LYS A 131 -15.80 -15.10 11.05
N VAL A 132 -15.89 -16.26 10.44
CA VAL A 132 -16.47 -16.39 9.10
C VAL A 132 -17.97 -16.45 9.28
N ILE A 133 -18.73 -15.63 8.55
CA ILE A 133 -20.19 -15.58 8.63
C ILE A 133 -20.83 -16.14 7.36
N ASP A 134 -22.09 -16.56 7.46
CA ASP A 134 -22.94 -16.87 6.32
C ASP A 134 -23.66 -15.61 5.79
N GLU A 135 -24.52 -15.79 4.79
CA GLU A 135 -25.30 -14.71 4.15
C GLU A 135 -26.33 -14.04 5.07
N ASN A 136 -26.68 -14.68 6.20
CA ASN A 136 -27.60 -14.18 7.21
C ASN A 136 -26.87 -13.65 8.47
N GLU A 137 -25.55 -13.43 8.37
CA GLU A 137 -24.69 -12.93 9.47
C GLU A 137 -24.55 -13.88 10.65
N TYR A 138 -24.89 -15.17 10.53
CA TYR A 138 -24.60 -16.17 11.55
C TYR A 138 -23.15 -16.67 11.44
N ALA A 139 -22.52 -16.89 12.59
CA ALA A 139 -21.17 -17.42 12.64
C ALA A 139 -21.10 -18.86 12.10
N LYS A 140 -20.41 -19.04 10.97
CA LYS A 140 -20.19 -20.33 10.31
C LYS A 140 -18.93 -21.03 10.80
N GLU A 141 -17.86 -20.26 11.00
CA GLU A 141 -16.54 -20.79 11.40
C GLU A 141 -15.80 -19.79 12.28
N THR A 142 -14.92 -20.31 13.13
CA THR A 142 -13.96 -19.52 13.91
C THR A 142 -12.55 -20.05 13.62
N PRO A 143 -11.84 -19.49 12.64
CA PRO A 143 -10.49 -19.93 12.31
C PRO A 143 -9.54 -19.77 13.49
N PRO A 144 -8.55 -20.67 13.65
CA PRO A 144 -7.55 -20.56 14.70
C PRO A 144 -6.78 -19.24 14.59
N ARG A 145 -6.93 -18.32 15.56
CA ARG A 145 -6.31 -16.99 15.54
C ARG A 145 -4.79 -17.00 15.27
N LYS A 146 -4.08 -18.02 15.75
CA LYS A 146 -2.63 -18.17 15.54
C LYS A 146 -2.20 -18.32 14.08
N THR A 147 -3.12 -18.63 13.17
CA THR A 147 -2.87 -18.75 11.73
C THR A 147 -3.35 -17.54 10.93
N LEU A 148 -3.90 -16.53 11.60
CA LEU A 148 -4.46 -15.35 10.96
C LEU A 148 -3.55 -14.13 11.14
N TRP A 149 -3.32 -13.45 10.03
CA TRP A 149 -2.58 -12.20 9.99
C TRP A 149 -3.42 -11.10 9.35
N VAL A 150 -3.28 -9.89 9.87
CA VAL A 150 -3.85 -8.68 9.27
C VAL A 150 -2.80 -8.08 8.35
N VAL A 151 -3.06 -8.14 7.05
CA VAL A 151 -2.13 -7.69 6.01
C VAL A 151 -2.05 -6.16 5.99
N GLN A 152 -0.84 -5.66 5.85
CA GLN A 152 -0.52 -4.24 5.74
C GLN A 152 0.23 -3.97 4.41
N THR A 153 0.87 -2.84 4.32
CA THR A 153 1.84 -2.51 3.28
C THR A 153 3.10 -1.90 3.92
N PRO A 154 4.30 -2.03 3.33
CA PRO A 154 4.57 -2.46 1.95
C PRO A 154 4.25 -3.91 1.66
N GLN A 155 3.88 -4.18 0.41
CA GLN A 155 3.87 -5.49 -0.21
C GLN A 155 4.99 -5.48 -1.25
N SER A 156 5.94 -6.39 -1.14
CA SER A 156 7.25 -6.23 -1.77
C SER A 156 7.61 -7.48 -2.57
N PHE A 157 8.06 -7.27 -3.79
CA PHE A 157 8.21 -8.33 -4.79
C PHE A 157 9.44 -8.11 -5.67
N GLU A 158 9.98 -9.19 -6.21
CA GLU A 158 10.77 -9.12 -7.42
C GLU A 158 9.93 -8.45 -8.52
N TYR A 159 10.50 -7.43 -9.19
CA TYR A 159 9.74 -6.58 -10.12
C TYR A 159 9.10 -7.36 -11.26
N GLN A 160 9.87 -8.24 -11.92
CA GLN A 160 9.36 -9.01 -13.04
C GLN A 160 8.27 -10.01 -12.65
N LEU A 161 8.34 -10.55 -11.42
CA LEU A 161 7.34 -11.46 -10.88
C LEU A 161 5.98 -10.76 -10.74
N VAL A 162 5.95 -9.62 -10.05
CA VAL A 162 4.68 -8.89 -9.81
C VAL A 162 4.16 -8.25 -11.09
N LYS A 163 5.03 -7.72 -11.96
CA LYS A 163 4.63 -7.13 -13.24
C LYS A 163 3.87 -8.14 -14.11
N LYS A 164 4.44 -9.34 -14.30
CA LYS A 164 3.79 -10.42 -15.07
C LYS A 164 2.48 -10.89 -14.44
N ALA A 165 2.40 -10.96 -13.12
CA ALA A 165 1.16 -11.31 -12.43
C ALA A 165 0.06 -10.27 -12.66
N TYR A 166 0.41 -8.99 -12.63
CA TYR A 166 -0.52 -7.90 -12.92
C TYR A 166 -0.94 -7.85 -14.41
N GLU A 167 -0.03 -8.13 -15.35
CA GLU A 167 -0.38 -8.26 -16.77
C GLU A 167 -1.44 -9.35 -17.00
N GLN A 168 -1.31 -10.49 -16.32
CA GLN A 168 -2.32 -11.55 -16.39
C GLN A 168 -3.66 -11.13 -15.77
N LEU A 169 -3.63 -10.51 -14.59
CA LEU A 169 -4.84 -9.99 -13.93
C LEU A 169 -5.63 -9.04 -14.84
N ILE A 170 -4.94 -8.07 -15.45
CA ILE A 170 -5.56 -7.09 -16.35
C ILE A 170 -6.14 -7.77 -17.60
N ASN A 171 -5.43 -8.74 -18.19
CA ASN A 171 -5.87 -9.45 -19.37
C ASN A 171 -7.16 -10.28 -19.16
N VAL A 172 -7.40 -10.76 -17.93
CA VAL A 172 -8.62 -11.55 -17.60
C VAL A 172 -9.70 -10.70 -16.91
N GLU A 173 -9.48 -9.39 -16.78
CA GLU A 173 -10.42 -8.44 -16.16
C GLU A 173 -10.88 -8.89 -14.76
N ASP A 174 -9.98 -9.49 -13.96
CA ASP A 174 -10.30 -9.98 -12.63
C ASP A 174 -10.41 -8.85 -11.62
N THR A 175 -11.60 -8.57 -11.17
CA THR A 175 -11.90 -7.53 -10.17
C THR A 175 -11.88 -8.03 -8.72
N THR A 176 -11.54 -9.30 -8.48
CA THR A 176 -11.60 -9.92 -7.15
C THR A 176 -10.33 -9.71 -6.31
N ALA A 177 -9.27 -9.16 -6.91
CA ALA A 177 -8.00 -8.94 -6.22
C ALA A 177 -8.15 -7.89 -5.10
N THR A 178 -7.89 -8.32 -3.86
CA THR A 178 -7.98 -7.46 -2.67
C THR A 178 -6.67 -6.80 -2.29
N ASP A 179 -5.54 -7.47 -2.62
CA ASP A 179 -4.18 -6.97 -2.39
C ASP A 179 -3.19 -7.51 -3.44
N ASP A 180 -1.94 -7.04 -3.39
CA ASP A 180 -0.92 -7.37 -4.36
C ASP A 180 -0.39 -8.80 -4.19
N ALA A 181 -0.37 -9.28 -2.94
CA ALA A 181 0.02 -10.66 -2.61
C ALA A 181 -0.92 -11.67 -3.26
N MET A 182 -2.23 -11.45 -3.17
CA MET A 182 -3.24 -12.31 -3.82
C MET A 182 -3.05 -12.35 -5.33
N VAL A 183 -2.68 -11.24 -5.97
CA VAL A 183 -2.37 -11.20 -7.40
C VAL A 183 -1.19 -12.09 -7.73
N VAL A 184 -0.08 -11.96 -6.99
CA VAL A 184 1.11 -12.78 -7.20
C VAL A 184 0.82 -14.27 -6.93
N GLU A 185 0.15 -14.60 -5.82
CA GLU A 185 -0.22 -15.98 -5.49
C GLU A 185 -1.09 -16.62 -6.57
N LYS A 186 -2.12 -15.89 -7.05
CA LYS A 186 -3.10 -16.40 -8.01
C LYS A 186 -2.51 -16.58 -9.41
N TYR A 187 -1.74 -15.61 -9.88
CA TYR A 187 -1.28 -15.57 -11.27
C TYR A 187 0.13 -16.07 -11.51
N SER A 188 0.96 -16.18 -10.47
CA SER A 188 2.30 -16.77 -10.61
C SER A 188 2.45 -18.09 -9.86
N GLY A 189 1.57 -18.40 -8.93
CA GLY A 189 1.72 -19.52 -8.00
C GLY A 189 2.87 -19.36 -6.99
N HIS A 190 3.51 -18.18 -6.95
CA HIS A 190 4.61 -17.92 -6.03
C HIS A 190 4.07 -17.71 -4.61
N ARG A 191 4.72 -18.35 -3.63
CA ARG A 191 4.34 -18.21 -2.22
C ARG A 191 4.82 -16.88 -1.66
N VAL A 192 3.92 -16.15 -0.98
CA VAL A 192 4.25 -14.87 -0.37
C VAL A 192 4.59 -15.04 1.11
N LYS A 193 5.75 -14.51 1.53
CA LYS A 193 6.22 -14.56 2.92
C LYS A 193 5.61 -13.42 3.74
N LEU A 194 4.95 -13.73 4.85
CA LEU A 194 4.55 -12.72 5.85
C LEU A 194 5.78 -12.29 6.65
N ILE A 195 5.98 -10.99 6.79
CA ILE A 195 6.98 -10.37 7.66
C ILE A 195 6.29 -9.46 8.67
N GLU A 196 6.88 -9.33 9.87
CA GLU A 196 6.27 -8.57 10.95
C GLU A 196 6.34 -7.06 10.69
N GLY A 197 5.20 -6.39 10.81
CA GLY A 197 5.06 -4.95 10.67
C GLY A 197 4.97 -4.22 12.01
N SER A 198 3.97 -3.36 12.14
CA SER A 198 3.61 -2.71 13.39
C SER A 198 2.10 -2.54 13.50
N TYR A 199 1.55 -2.69 14.70
CA TYR A 199 0.14 -2.35 14.96
C TYR A 199 -0.13 -0.87 14.78
N ASP A 200 0.90 -0.01 14.86
CA ASP A 200 0.79 1.43 14.59
C ASP A 200 0.71 1.75 13.10
N ASN A 201 1.13 0.83 12.21
CA ASN A 201 1.06 1.02 10.75
C ASN A 201 -0.37 0.84 10.22
N ILE A 202 -1.32 1.55 10.85
CA ILE A 202 -2.74 1.51 10.50
C ILE A 202 -3.00 2.15 9.13
N LYS A 203 -4.05 1.69 8.46
CA LYS A 203 -4.58 2.32 7.24
C LYS A 203 -5.65 3.35 7.64
N VAL A 204 -5.39 4.62 7.40
CA VAL A 204 -6.33 5.71 7.68
C VAL A 204 -7.44 5.71 6.63
N THR A 205 -8.64 5.29 7.03
CA THR A 205 -9.80 5.11 6.14
C THR A 205 -11.08 5.76 6.67
N THR A 206 -11.11 6.08 7.95
CA THR A 206 -12.25 6.70 8.64
C THR A 206 -11.82 7.96 9.40
N PRO A 207 -12.76 8.85 9.80
CA PRO A 207 -12.47 9.98 10.68
C PRO A 207 -11.87 9.55 12.03
N GLU A 208 -12.25 8.38 12.54
CA GLU A 208 -11.68 7.78 13.75
C GLU A 208 -10.19 7.49 13.58
N ASP A 209 -9.80 6.90 12.44
CA ASP A 209 -8.39 6.59 12.13
C ASP A 209 -7.55 7.87 12.11
N VAL A 210 -8.10 8.99 11.62
CA VAL A 210 -7.42 10.30 11.65
C VAL A 210 -7.16 10.75 13.09
N ARG A 211 -8.12 10.54 14.01
CA ARG A 211 -7.92 10.87 15.43
C ARG A 211 -6.84 9.98 16.05
N ILE A 212 -6.89 8.67 15.78
CA ILE A 212 -5.88 7.71 16.25
C ILE A 212 -4.50 8.08 15.70
N SER A 213 -4.40 8.37 14.41
CA SER A 213 -3.12 8.73 13.77
C SER A 213 -2.44 9.94 14.40
N ARG A 214 -3.23 10.92 14.87
CA ARG A 214 -2.70 12.13 15.57
C ARG A 214 -2.06 11.82 16.93
N VAL A 215 -2.44 10.71 17.55
CA VAL A 215 -1.88 10.25 18.82
C VAL A 215 -0.63 9.39 18.59
N LEU A 216 -0.60 8.61 17.53
CA LEU A 216 0.51 7.72 17.19
C LEU A 216 1.76 8.47 16.68
N PHE A 217 1.60 9.68 16.15
CA PHE A 217 2.70 10.60 15.81
C PHE A 217 3.14 11.40 17.04
#